data_b077088c99ffcadba4cc78c2ad3296a8
#
_entry.id   b077088c99ffcadba4cc78c2ad3296a8
#
_cell.length_a   1.000
_cell.length_b   1.000
_cell.length_c   1.000
_cell.angle_alpha   90.00
_cell.angle_beta   90.00
_cell.angle_gamma   90.00
#
_symmetry.space_group_name_H-M   'P 1'
#
loop_
_entity.id
_entity.type
_entity.pdbx_description
1 polymer ?
#
loop_
_entity_poly.entity_id
_entity_poly.type
_entity_poly.pdbx_seq_one_letter_code
_entity_poly.pdbx_strand_id
1 'polypeptide(L)'
;MPNSCEKYPSPIHDSKENTDKDYDSALLFCTENVSKIAICAGTHNEDSSMKLAKLMQEKNIISANKHIYFSQLLGMSDHISYNLADAGYNVAKYVPYGPINEVLPYLIRRAQENTSVKGQTGRELNLIMKEKERRNKK
;
A
#
# COMPACT_ATOMS: atom_id res chain seq x y z
N MET A 1 23.33 -21.75 20.21
CA MET A 1 23.75 -21.87 18.80
C MET A 1 24.10 -20.47 18.32
N PRO A 2 25.30 -20.24 17.75
CA PRO A 2 25.62 -18.92 17.19
C PRO A 2 24.68 -18.67 16.01
N ASN A 3 24.04 -17.48 16.00
CA ASN A 3 23.15 -17.04 14.94
C ASN A 3 23.90 -17.04 13.60
N SER A 4 23.48 -17.89 12.67
CA SER A 4 24.03 -17.98 11.31
C SER A 4 23.78 -16.69 10.48
N CYS A 5 23.09 -15.70 11.04
CA CYS A 5 22.79 -14.41 10.41
C CYS A 5 23.94 -13.37 10.49
N GLU A 6 25.00 -13.63 11.26
CA GLU A 6 26.11 -12.66 11.42
C GLU A 6 27.02 -12.48 10.18
N LYS A 7 26.82 -13.27 9.13
CA LYS A 7 27.66 -13.24 7.91
C LYS A 7 27.12 -12.32 6.80
N TYR A 8 25.90 -11.84 6.89
CA TYR A 8 25.29 -11.02 5.84
C TYR A 8 24.93 -9.64 6.37
N PRO A 9 25.06 -8.60 5.54
CA PRO A 9 24.57 -7.28 5.92
C PRO A 9 23.06 -7.36 6.22
N SER A 10 22.60 -6.52 7.16
CA SER A 10 21.19 -6.47 7.51
C SER A 10 20.34 -6.22 6.26
N PRO A 11 19.25 -7.00 6.04
CA PRO A 11 18.32 -6.74 4.95
C PRO A 11 17.41 -5.53 5.21
N ILE A 12 17.53 -4.91 6.39
CA ILE A 12 16.73 -3.76 6.79
C ILE A 12 17.48 -2.49 6.38
N HIS A 13 16.80 -1.62 5.65
CA HIS A 13 17.35 -0.31 5.28
C HIS A 13 17.51 0.61 6.49
N ASP A 14 18.55 1.43 6.49
CA ASP A 14 18.83 2.38 7.56
C ASP A 14 17.85 3.56 7.59
N SER A 15 17.13 3.81 6.48
CA SER A 15 16.17 4.90 6.37
C SER A 15 14.91 4.49 5.62
N LYS A 16 13.82 5.24 5.90
CA LYS A 16 12.55 5.07 5.20
C LYS A 16 12.68 5.39 3.70
N GLU A 17 13.47 6.40 3.36
CA GLU A 17 13.70 6.83 1.98
C GLU A 17 14.33 5.72 1.14
N ASN A 18 15.26 4.97 1.71
CA ASN A 18 15.89 3.82 1.04
C ASN A 18 14.87 2.69 0.83
N THR A 19 14.03 2.43 1.82
CA THR A 19 12.93 1.45 1.71
C THR A 19 11.94 1.85 0.61
N ASP A 20 11.51 3.11 0.59
CA ASP A 20 10.59 3.64 -0.42
C ASP A 20 11.21 3.55 -1.83
N LYS A 21 12.50 3.87 -1.96
CA LYS A 21 13.23 3.79 -3.23
C LYS A 21 13.31 2.36 -3.77
N ASP A 22 13.61 1.39 -2.92
CA ASP A 22 13.66 -0.01 -3.34
C ASP A 22 12.28 -0.55 -3.70
N TYR A 23 11.26 -0.20 -2.92
CA TYR A 23 9.88 -0.53 -3.24
C TYR A 23 9.47 0.02 -4.60
N ASP A 24 9.77 1.28 -4.86
CA ASP A 24 9.49 1.96 -6.11
C ASP A 24 10.26 1.37 -7.31
N SER A 25 11.48 0.91 -7.07
CA SER A 25 12.29 0.21 -8.09
C SER A 25 11.69 -1.16 -8.42
N ALA A 26 11.18 -1.86 -7.41
CA ALA A 26 10.46 -3.11 -7.61
C ALA A 26 9.14 -2.90 -8.38
N LEU A 27 8.38 -1.83 -8.09
CA LEU A 27 7.18 -1.48 -8.86
C LEU A 27 7.51 -1.26 -10.34
N LEU A 28 8.59 -0.52 -10.65
CA LEU A 28 9.03 -0.29 -12.02
C LEU A 28 9.35 -1.61 -12.73
N PHE A 29 10.20 -2.43 -12.11
CA PHE A 29 10.59 -3.74 -12.66
C PHE A 29 9.37 -4.64 -12.93
N CYS A 30 8.47 -4.74 -11.96
CA CYS A 30 7.27 -5.57 -12.08
C CYS A 30 6.33 -5.05 -13.19
N THR A 31 6.18 -3.72 -13.30
CA THR A 31 5.35 -3.10 -14.33
C THR A 31 5.93 -3.34 -15.73
N GLU A 32 7.25 -3.37 -15.88
CA GLU A 32 7.92 -3.73 -17.14
C GLU A 32 7.72 -5.19 -17.54
N ASN A 33 7.49 -6.04 -16.57
CA ASN A 33 7.31 -7.47 -16.77
C ASN A 33 5.87 -7.96 -16.49
N VAL A 34 4.86 -7.07 -16.60
CA VAL A 34 3.45 -7.37 -16.26
C VAL A 34 2.84 -8.54 -17.02
N SER A 35 3.39 -8.89 -18.18
CA SER A 35 2.99 -10.09 -18.94
C SER A 35 3.37 -11.40 -18.25
N LYS A 36 4.33 -11.37 -17.33
CA LYS A 36 4.88 -12.55 -16.63
C LYS A 36 4.67 -12.48 -15.11
N ILE A 37 4.44 -11.29 -14.55
CA ILE A 37 4.38 -11.02 -13.12
C ILE A 37 3.04 -10.36 -12.79
N ALA A 38 2.34 -10.87 -11.78
CA ALA A 38 1.20 -10.17 -11.18
C ALA A 38 1.68 -9.31 -10.01
N ILE A 39 1.12 -8.10 -9.90
CA ILE A 39 1.49 -7.10 -8.89
C ILE A 39 0.35 -6.96 -7.90
N CYS A 40 0.65 -7.12 -6.62
CA CYS A 40 -0.21 -6.65 -5.53
C CYS A 40 0.55 -5.57 -4.77
N ALA A 41 0.29 -4.31 -5.08
CA ALA A 41 0.95 -3.16 -4.45
C ALA A 41 0.36 -2.92 -3.06
N GLY A 42 0.88 -3.65 -2.06
CA GLY A 42 0.47 -3.55 -0.66
C GLY A 42 1.18 -2.41 0.05
N THR A 43 0.65 -1.19 -0.05
CA THR A 43 1.26 -0.02 0.56
C THR A 43 0.23 1.01 1.02
N HIS A 44 0.57 1.75 2.08
CA HIS A 44 -0.14 2.95 2.56
C HIS A 44 0.54 4.25 2.09
N ASN A 45 1.64 4.15 1.31
CA ASN A 45 2.35 5.29 0.76
C ASN A 45 1.60 5.81 -0.47
N GLU A 46 1.12 7.06 -0.39
CA GLU A 46 0.43 7.74 -1.50
C GLU A 46 1.35 7.89 -2.71
N ASP A 47 2.61 8.27 -2.49
CA ASP A 47 3.56 8.55 -3.58
C ASP A 47 3.87 7.29 -4.38
N SER A 48 4.09 6.15 -3.72
CA SER A 48 4.29 4.86 -4.38
C SER A 48 3.03 4.39 -5.13
N SER A 49 1.84 4.63 -4.56
CA SER A 49 0.57 4.32 -5.24
C SER A 49 0.38 5.19 -6.48
N MET A 50 0.63 6.49 -6.37
CA MET A 50 0.59 7.42 -7.51
C MET A 50 1.62 7.08 -8.59
N LYS A 51 2.82 6.65 -8.16
CA LYS A 51 3.88 6.22 -9.09
C LYS A 51 3.45 5.00 -9.90
N LEU A 52 2.88 3.99 -9.26
CA LEU A 52 2.35 2.83 -9.98
C LEU A 52 1.26 3.22 -10.97
N ALA A 53 0.31 4.07 -10.57
CA ALA A 53 -0.74 4.55 -11.46
C ALA A 53 -0.17 5.30 -12.69
N LYS A 54 0.85 6.16 -12.49
CA LYS A 54 1.56 6.84 -13.59
C LYS A 54 2.28 5.85 -14.52
N LEU A 55 3.01 4.88 -13.96
CA LEU A 55 3.68 3.84 -14.74
C LEU A 55 2.70 3.05 -15.60
N MET A 56 1.51 2.74 -15.08
CA MET A 56 0.46 2.08 -15.84
C MET A 56 -0.01 2.95 -17.02
N GLN A 57 -0.22 4.25 -16.80
CA GLN A 57 -0.61 5.20 -17.85
C GLN A 57 0.48 5.35 -18.92
N GLU A 58 1.73 5.58 -18.52
CA GLU A 58 2.88 5.74 -19.42
C GLU A 58 3.11 4.51 -20.31
N LYS A 59 2.86 3.32 -19.78
CA LYS A 59 3.00 2.05 -20.50
C LYS A 59 1.71 1.61 -21.22
N ASN A 60 0.67 2.45 -21.25
CA ASN A 60 -0.64 2.16 -21.82
C ASN A 60 -1.27 0.86 -21.26
N ILE A 61 -1.04 0.58 -19.98
CA ILE A 61 -1.67 -0.53 -19.27
C ILE A 61 -3.05 -0.06 -18.79
N ILE A 62 -4.09 -0.78 -19.13
CA ILE A 62 -5.46 -0.45 -18.70
C ILE A 62 -5.57 -0.45 -17.17
N SER A 63 -6.32 0.50 -16.61
CA SER A 63 -6.47 0.66 -15.15
C SER A 63 -7.00 -0.62 -14.48
N ALA A 64 -7.97 -1.31 -15.09
CA ALA A 64 -8.54 -2.58 -14.62
C ALA A 64 -7.75 -3.82 -15.09
N ASN A 65 -6.41 -3.72 -15.21
CA ASN A 65 -5.58 -4.86 -15.60
C ASN A 65 -5.64 -5.97 -14.54
N LYS A 66 -6.01 -7.19 -14.96
CA LYS A 66 -6.21 -8.35 -14.06
C LYS A 66 -4.96 -8.80 -13.29
N HIS A 67 -3.78 -8.33 -13.68
CA HIS A 67 -2.52 -8.67 -13.03
C HIS A 67 -2.01 -7.58 -12.08
N ILE A 68 -2.73 -6.45 -11.94
CA ILE A 68 -2.32 -5.35 -11.07
C ILE A 68 -3.43 -4.99 -10.08
N TYR A 69 -3.10 -5.03 -8.81
CA TYR A 69 -3.97 -4.65 -7.69
C TYR A 69 -3.27 -3.68 -6.76
N PHE A 70 -3.99 -2.68 -6.31
CA PHE A 70 -3.59 -1.83 -5.18
C PHE A 70 -4.23 -2.39 -3.91
N SER A 71 -3.46 -2.54 -2.84
CA SER A 71 -3.97 -3.17 -1.62
C SER A 71 -3.61 -2.36 -0.38
N GLN A 72 -4.59 -2.15 0.49
CA GLN A 72 -4.43 -1.49 1.78
C GLN A 72 -5.13 -2.33 2.87
N LEU A 73 -4.73 -2.10 4.13
CA LEU A 73 -5.42 -2.69 5.27
C LEU A 73 -6.82 -2.11 5.41
N LEU A 74 -7.78 -2.92 5.82
CA LEU A 74 -9.13 -2.46 6.13
C LEU A 74 -9.09 -1.39 7.24
N GLY A 75 -9.78 -0.28 7.02
CA GLY A 75 -9.83 0.85 7.96
C GLY A 75 -8.59 1.74 7.93
N MET A 76 -7.67 1.52 6.98
CA MET A 76 -6.48 2.36 6.79
C MET A 76 -6.40 2.87 5.36
N SER A 77 -5.95 4.13 5.19
CA SER A 77 -5.75 4.77 3.88
C SER A 77 -6.95 4.65 2.94
N ASP A 78 -8.15 4.81 3.48
CA ASP A 78 -9.39 4.65 2.72
C ASP A 78 -9.50 5.69 1.60
N HIS A 79 -8.94 6.88 1.78
CA HIS A 79 -8.86 7.90 0.74
C HIS A 79 -8.06 7.43 -0.49
N ILE A 80 -6.95 6.69 -0.32
CA ILE A 80 -6.19 6.11 -1.44
C ILE A 80 -7.06 5.08 -2.15
N SER A 81 -7.66 4.15 -1.38
CA SER A 81 -8.47 3.07 -1.92
C SER A 81 -9.67 3.59 -2.71
N TYR A 82 -10.38 4.58 -2.18
CA TYR A 82 -11.58 5.12 -2.84
C TYR A 82 -11.24 5.90 -4.10
N ASN A 83 -10.18 6.71 -4.09
CA ASN A 83 -9.77 7.47 -5.26
C ASN A 83 -9.28 6.54 -6.40
N LEU A 84 -8.51 5.51 -6.07
CA LEU A 84 -8.06 4.52 -7.05
C LEU A 84 -9.23 3.72 -7.63
N ALA A 85 -10.19 3.30 -6.79
CA ALA A 85 -11.37 2.59 -7.25
C ALA A 85 -12.26 3.47 -8.14
N ASP A 86 -12.44 4.76 -7.81
CA ASP A 86 -13.20 5.71 -8.64
C ASP A 86 -12.52 5.98 -9.98
N ALA A 87 -11.18 5.92 -10.02
CA ALA A 87 -10.39 6.02 -11.24
C ALA A 87 -10.34 4.70 -12.06
N GLY A 88 -11.05 3.65 -11.62
CA GLY A 88 -11.18 2.38 -12.32
C GLY A 88 -10.03 1.40 -12.12
N TYR A 89 -9.15 1.62 -11.15
CA TYR A 89 -8.10 0.66 -10.79
C TYR A 89 -8.64 -0.48 -9.93
N ASN A 90 -8.01 -1.66 -10.01
CA ASN A 90 -8.35 -2.76 -9.12
C ASN A 90 -7.80 -2.49 -7.71
N VAL A 91 -8.69 -2.45 -6.75
CA VAL A 91 -8.36 -2.20 -5.34
C VAL A 91 -8.82 -3.39 -4.48
N ALA A 92 -7.94 -3.82 -3.59
CA ALA A 92 -8.22 -4.84 -2.59
C ALA A 92 -8.05 -4.27 -1.18
N LYS A 93 -8.86 -4.74 -0.24
CA LYS A 93 -8.68 -4.46 1.19
C LYS A 93 -8.28 -5.76 1.88
N TYR A 94 -7.11 -5.73 2.55
CA TYR A 94 -6.71 -6.84 3.40
C TYR A 94 -7.50 -6.80 4.70
N VAL A 95 -8.28 -7.85 4.94
CA VAL A 95 -9.08 -8.01 6.15
C VAL A 95 -8.43 -9.09 7.01
N PRO A 96 -7.78 -8.75 8.13
CA PRO A 96 -7.27 -9.74 9.07
C PRO A 96 -8.43 -10.62 9.58
N TYR A 97 -8.30 -11.91 9.38
CA TYR A 97 -9.29 -12.88 9.81
C TYR A 97 -8.62 -14.13 10.38
N GLY A 98 -9.14 -14.67 11.49
CA GLY A 98 -8.61 -15.86 12.11
C GLY A 98 -8.93 -15.96 13.61
N PRO A 99 -8.37 -16.94 14.32
CA PRO A 99 -8.50 -17.06 15.78
C PRO A 99 -7.98 -15.80 16.48
N ILE A 100 -8.67 -15.35 17.52
CA ILE A 100 -8.36 -14.11 18.26
C ILE A 100 -6.90 -14.07 18.73
N ASN A 101 -6.40 -15.20 19.22
CA ASN A 101 -5.02 -15.31 19.73
C ASN A 101 -3.94 -14.98 18.67
N GLU A 102 -4.24 -15.21 17.40
CA GLU A 102 -3.33 -14.98 16.28
C GLU A 102 -3.53 -13.60 15.67
N VAL A 103 -4.78 -13.17 15.51
CA VAL A 103 -5.15 -11.92 14.85
C VAL A 103 -4.92 -10.71 15.75
N LEU A 104 -5.23 -10.81 17.05
CA LEU A 104 -5.15 -9.70 17.99
C LEU A 104 -3.72 -9.11 18.12
N PRO A 105 -2.65 -9.92 18.27
CA PRO A 105 -1.29 -9.38 18.31
C PRO A 105 -0.90 -8.64 17.02
N TYR A 106 -1.37 -9.10 15.87
CA TYR A 106 -1.17 -8.43 14.58
C TYR A 106 -1.85 -7.05 14.57
N LEU A 107 -3.13 -6.99 14.98
CA LEU A 107 -3.90 -5.73 15.00
C LEU A 107 -3.31 -4.72 15.99
N ILE A 108 -2.84 -5.17 17.17
CA ILE A 108 -2.18 -4.32 18.16
C ILE A 108 -0.92 -3.68 17.58
N ARG A 109 -0.06 -4.47 16.89
CA ARG A 109 1.15 -3.92 16.25
C ARG A 109 0.79 -2.89 15.18
N ARG A 110 -0.22 -3.14 14.36
CA ARG A 110 -0.67 -2.17 13.34
C ARG A 110 -1.22 -0.89 13.98
N ALA A 111 -1.99 -0.99 15.05
CA ALA A 111 -2.49 0.16 15.78
C ALA A 111 -1.35 1.00 16.39
N GLN A 112 -0.34 0.34 16.97
CA GLN A 112 0.83 1.02 17.52
C GLN A 112 1.66 1.75 16.46
N GLU A 113 1.86 1.13 15.29
CA GLU A 113 2.56 1.76 14.17
C GLU A 113 1.80 3.00 13.65
N ASN A 114 0.48 2.93 13.56
CA ASN A 114 -0.35 4.06 13.16
C ASN A 114 -0.30 5.24 14.14
N THR A 115 -0.26 4.96 15.45
CA THR A 115 -0.23 6.02 16.47
C THR A 115 1.14 6.69 16.55
N SER A 116 2.21 6.03 16.12
CA SER A 116 3.57 6.59 16.12
C SER A 116 3.77 7.68 15.04
N VAL A 117 2.93 7.72 14.03
CA VAL A 117 2.98 8.73 12.96
C VAL A 117 2.12 9.94 13.36
N LYS A 118 2.69 10.81 14.21
CA LYS A 118 2.04 12.07 14.62
C LYS A 118 1.68 12.91 13.39
N GLY A 119 0.40 13.21 13.23
CA GLY A 119 -0.13 14.14 12.20
C GLY A 119 -0.88 13.48 11.03
N GLN A 120 -0.77 12.19 10.80
CA GLN A 120 -1.51 11.52 9.72
C GLN A 120 -3.00 11.38 9.99
N THR A 121 -3.41 11.16 11.24
CA THR A 121 -4.82 10.93 11.60
C THR A 121 -5.72 12.11 11.22
N GLY A 122 -5.27 13.33 11.46
CA GLY A 122 -6.04 14.55 11.10
C GLY A 122 -6.14 14.75 9.58
N ARG A 123 -5.06 14.47 8.84
CA ARG A 123 -5.05 14.55 7.37
C ARG A 123 -5.94 13.49 6.75
N GLU A 124 -5.84 12.25 7.23
CA GLU A 124 -6.65 11.12 6.75
C GLU A 124 -8.14 11.38 6.97
N LEU A 125 -8.54 11.85 8.15
CA LEU A 125 -9.91 12.23 8.44
C LEU A 125 -10.44 13.30 7.47
N ASN A 126 -9.65 14.35 7.22
CA ASN A 126 -10.02 15.40 6.27
C ASN A 126 -10.19 14.87 4.84
N LEU A 127 -9.35 13.93 4.41
CA LEU A 127 -9.45 13.32 3.09
C LEU A 127 -10.67 12.40 2.98
N ILE A 128 -11.01 11.67 4.03
CA ILE A 128 -12.24 10.86 4.11
C ILE A 128 -13.48 11.76 4.06
N MET A 129 -13.48 12.88 4.77
CA MET A 129 -14.58 13.84 4.74
C MET A 129 -14.80 14.44 3.35
N LYS A 130 -13.72 14.83 2.65
CA LYS A 130 -13.79 15.29 1.26
C LYS A 130 -14.36 14.22 0.33
N GLU A 131 -13.94 12.97 0.49
CA GLU A 131 -14.47 11.86 -0.31
C GLU A 131 -15.96 11.63 -0.04
N LYS A 132 -16.39 11.71 1.22
CA LYS A 132 -17.82 11.64 1.58
C LYS A 132 -18.63 12.76 0.92
N GLU A 133 -18.12 14.00 0.93
CA GLU A 133 -18.76 15.13 0.25
C GLU A 133 -18.84 14.92 -1.28
N ARG A 134 -17.78 14.37 -1.90
CA ARG A 134 -17.75 14.06 -3.32
C ARG A 134 -18.84 13.05 -3.69
N ARG A 135 -19.03 12.02 -2.87
CA ARG A 135 -20.07 10.99 -3.11
C ARG A 135 -21.48 11.55 -2.97
N ASN A 136 -21.71 12.46 -2.04
CA ASN A 136 -23.03 13.09 -1.84
C ASN A 136 -23.42 14.05 -2.96
N LYS A 137 -22.48 14.46 -3.82
CA LYS A 137 -22.71 15.34 -4.98
C LYS A 137 -22.98 14.58 -6.28
N LYS A 138 -22.83 13.26 -6.28
CA LYS A 138 -23.24 12.35 -7.38
C LYS A 138 -24.66 11.84 -7.16
#